data_812735ac9fdc3acbd2329645ea89e18f
#
_entry.id   812735ac9fdc3acbd2329645ea89e18f
#
_cell.length_a   1.000
_cell.length_b   1.000
_cell.length_c   1.000
_cell.angle_alpha   90.00
_cell.angle_beta   90.00
_cell.angle_gamma   90.00
#
_symmetry.space_group_name_H-M   'P 1'
#
loop_
_entity.id
_entity.type
_entity.pdbx_description
1 polymer ?
#
loop_
_entity_poly.entity_id
_entity_poly.type
_entity_poly.pdbx_seq_one_letter_code
_entity_poly.pdbx_strand_id
1 'polypeptide(L)'
;MDNACFDFKKLHDELIASGNVILPEIESKQIVSHYAIPTPKGKFITTIAQLKEASTSLAFPVVCKVSGRLLHKTEIGGVITGIKSYDELKECFSMLDSSMKQKNIAGYNGILVEEQCHGHIEMIAGYTNDPVFGPTVMLGSGGIYTDLFKDVVFHHAPVTEEDVVSMLSRLRCYPLLLGYRNIPTIDCKPLIQCFMNLNRLICDGARYIQSIDCNPIIVDEKSCVVADASFTFYHSPIPDPFIVEKPAVQHLHTFFNPASVAVVGASTVANKIGNVIVDTLINGGFHGDIYPINPHQKEVLGLTAYHSINELAKSPDVVIIAVDLQMVPEILDQMHAKGCHNAIIISGGGKELGGTREKLEKEIEAKAKCYDIRIIGPNCIGVFNSLSRFDSFFYHRDRFTRPAQGTISFI
;
A
#
# COMPACT_ATOMS: atom_id res chain seq x y z
N MET A 1 29.56 1.94 13.92
CA MET A 1 30.13 1.15 12.81
C MET A 1 29.33 1.56 11.59
N ASP A 2 29.99 2.19 10.62
CA ASP A 2 29.36 2.50 9.33
C ASP A 2 29.08 1.19 8.61
N ASN A 3 27.88 0.65 8.80
CA ASN A 3 27.42 -0.45 7.98
C ASN A 3 27.21 0.12 6.57
N ALA A 4 28.07 -0.27 5.62
CA ALA A 4 27.85 0.04 4.22
C ALA A 4 26.41 -0.38 3.83
N CYS A 5 25.74 0.45 3.04
CA CYS A 5 24.42 0.13 2.53
C CYS A 5 24.45 -1.22 1.80
N PHE A 6 23.46 -2.07 2.01
CA PHE A 6 23.38 -3.38 1.34
C PHE A 6 23.17 -3.18 -0.16
N ASP A 7 23.89 -3.92 -0.99
CA ASP A 7 23.80 -3.80 -2.44
C ASP A 7 22.57 -4.54 -3.00
N PHE A 8 21.41 -3.93 -2.84
CA PHE A 8 20.15 -4.46 -3.37
C PHE A 8 20.12 -4.57 -4.89
N LYS A 9 20.89 -3.72 -5.60
CA LYS A 9 20.96 -3.79 -7.05
C LYS A 9 21.63 -5.10 -7.49
N LYS A 10 22.79 -5.41 -6.92
CA LYS A 10 23.52 -6.64 -7.23
C LYS A 10 22.67 -7.87 -6.93
N LEU A 11 22.04 -7.92 -5.74
CA LEU A 11 21.17 -9.03 -5.36
C LEU A 11 19.98 -9.17 -6.32
N HIS A 12 19.35 -8.07 -6.69
CA HIS A 12 18.23 -8.07 -7.64
C HIS A 12 18.65 -8.63 -8.99
N ASP A 13 19.79 -8.16 -9.53
CA ASP A 13 20.31 -8.60 -10.84
C ASP A 13 20.61 -10.12 -10.81
N GLU A 14 21.18 -10.64 -9.72
CA GLU A 14 21.43 -12.09 -9.51
C GLU A 14 20.13 -12.89 -9.43
N LEU A 15 19.12 -12.41 -8.71
CA LEU A 15 17.81 -13.07 -8.59
C LEU A 15 17.10 -13.16 -9.95
N ILE A 16 17.03 -12.05 -10.69
CA ILE A 16 16.38 -12.02 -12.00
C ILE A 16 17.11 -12.91 -13.00
N ALA A 17 18.44 -12.91 -13.00
CA ALA A 17 19.25 -13.81 -13.83
C ALA A 17 18.95 -15.30 -13.54
N SER A 18 18.58 -15.65 -12.31
CA SER A 18 18.15 -17.00 -11.91
C SER A 18 16.68 -17.30 -12.20
N GLY A 19 15.93 -16.36 -12.79
CA GLY A 19 14.49 -16.49 -13.08
C GLY A 19 13.59 -16.41 -11.84
N ASN A 20 14.05 -15.79 -10.75
CA ASN A 20 13.34 -15.74 -9.48
C ASN A 20 13.10 -14.29 -9.02
N VAL A 21 12.10 -14.14 -8.19
CA VAL A 21 11.75 -12.89 -7.50
C VAL A 21 11.55 -13.09 -5.99
N ILE A 22 11.51 -14.33 -5.52
CA ILE A 22 11.34 -14.66 -4.10
C ILE A 22 12.68 -15.13 -3.55
N LEU A 23 13.10 -14.51 -2.45
CA LEU A 23 14.31 -14.84 -1.74
C LEU A 23 14.02 -15.92 -0.68
N PRO A 24 14.79 -17.01 -0.62
CA PRO A 24 14.67 -18.00 0.43
C PRO A 24 14.90 -17.42 1.84
N GLU A 25 14.36 -18.10 2.87
CA GLU A 25 14.44 -17.64 4.28
C GLU A 25 15.87 -17.32 4.74
N ILE A 26 16.83 -18.14 4.34
CA ILE A 26 18.22 -18.00 4.79
C ILE A 26 18.81 -16.68 4.31
N GLU A 27 18.70 -16.44 3.01
CA GLU A 27 19.19 -15.21 2.39
C GLU A 27 18.40 -14.00 2.89
N SER A 28 17.09 -14.15 3.10
CA SER A 28 16.24 -13.11 3.70
C SER A 28 16.72 -12.73 5.10
N LYS A 29 17.03 -13.72 5.94
CA LYS A 29 17.59 -13.48 7.28
C LYS A 29 18.99 -12.87 7.27
N GLN A 30 19.81 -13.16 6.27
CA GLN A 30 21.11 -12.51 6.11
C GLN A 30 20.95 -11.00 5.86
N ILE A 31 19.99 -10.61 5.02
CA ILE A 31 19.68 -9.19 4.80
C ILE A 31 19.18 -8.55 6.10
N VAL A 32 18.21 -9.18 6.75
CA VAL A 32 17.64 -8.72 8.03
C VAL A 32 18.75 -8.51 9.07
N SER A 33 19.66 -9.49 9.20
CA SER A 33 20.80 -9.40 10.13
C SER A 33 21.80 -8.31 9.76
N HIS A 34 22.01 -8.02 8.46
CA HIS A 34 22.88 -6.92 7.99
C HIS A 34 22.39 -5.57 8.53
N TYR A 35 21.08 -5.40 8.67
CA TYR A 35 20.44 -4.20 9.25
C TYR A 35 20.33 -4.26 10.79
N ALA A 36 21.11 -5.13 11.44
CA ALA A 36 21.10 -5.31 12.89
C ALA A 36 19.72 -5.68 13.47
N ILE A 37 18.91 -6.39 12.70
CA ILE A 37 17.68 -7.00 13.18
C ILE A 37 18.02 -8.40 13.68
N PRO A 38 17.72 -8.75 14.94
CA PRO A 38 18.09 -10.05 15.51
C PRO A 38 17.39 -11.21 14.80
N THR A 39 18.15 -12.24 14.44
CA THR A 39 17.67 -13.51 13.89
C THR A 39 18.27 -14.67 14.68
N PRO A 40 17.65 -15.87 14.72
CA PRO A 40 18.22 -17.02 15.36
C PRO A 40 19.49 -17.47 14.65
N LYS A 41 20.46 -18.00 15.41
CA LYS A 41 21.61 -18.66 14.79
C LYS A 41 21.14 -19.94 14.12
N GLY A 42 21.61 -20.15 12.89
CA GLY A 42 21.18 -21.29 12.10
C GLY A 42 22.25 -21.81 11.15
N LYS A 43 22.03 -23.02 10.69
CA LYS A 43 22.85 -23.70 9.67
C LYS A 43 21.95 -24.34 8.63
N PHE A 44 22.28 -24.13 7.37
CA PHE A 44 21.62 -24.80 6.27
C PHE A 44 22.28 -26.19 6.02
N ILE A 45 21.48 -27.22 5.99
CA ILE A 45 21.91 -28.61 5.95
C ILE A 45 21.28 -29.30 4.73
N THR A 46 22.09 -29.87 3.89
CA THR A 46 21.68 -30.64 2.71
C THR A 46 21.99 -32.12 2.85
N THR A 47 22.89 -32.48 3.77
CA THR A 47 23.30 -33.86 3.99
C THR A 47 23.41 -34.18 5.48
N ILE A 48 23.19 -35.44 5.84
CA ILE A 48 23.29 -35.91 7.23
C ILE A 48 24.70 -35.74 7.83
N ALA A 49 25.70 -35.72 7.00
CA ALA A 49 27.12 -35.53 7.45
C ALA A 49 27.34 -34.13 8.04
N GLN A 50 26.61 -33.11 7.59
CA GLN A 50 26.73 -31.74 8.08
C GLN A 50 26.07 -31.55 9.45
N LEU A 51 25.18 -32.45 9.89
CA LEU A 51 24.46 -32.34 11.17
C LEU A 51 25.41 -32.31 12.37
N LYS A 52 26.51 -33.04 12.31
CA LYS A 52 27.46 -33.09 13.44
C LYS A 52 28.12 -31.73 13.69
N GLU A 53 28.51 -31.05 12.62
CA GLU A 53 29.05 -29.67 12.72
C GLU A 53 27.95 -28.71 13.21
N ALA A 54 26.76 -28.80 12.67
CA ALA A 54 25.63 -27.96 13.10
C ALA A 54 25.35 -28.13 14.60
N SER A 55 25.27 -29.38 15.09
CA SER A 55 24.99 -29.67 16.49
C SER A 55 26.04 -29.18 17.49
N THR A 56 27.29 -28.97 17.03
CA THR A 56 28.35 -28.42 17.90
C THR A 56 28.37 -26.90 17.91
N SER A 57 27.74 -26.26 16.91
CA SER A 57 27.73 -24.79 16.74
C SER A 57 26.42 -24.11 17.23
N LEU A 58 25.38 -24.90 17.48
CA LEU A 58 24.06 -24.41 17.88
C LEU A 58 23.72 -24.86 19.31
N ALA A 59 23.04 -23.98 20.06
CA ALA A 59 22.51 -24.31 21.37
C ALA A 59 21.15 -25.01 21.24
N PHE A 60 21.01 -26.18 21.90
CA PHE A 60 19.71 -26.85 22.00
C PHE A 60 18.79 -26.22 23.03
N PRO A 61 17.46 -26.24 22.86
CA PRO A 61 16.75 -26.90 21.78
C PRO A 61 16.87 -26.18 20.43
N VAL A 62 16.75 -26.94 19.33
CA VAL A 62 16.77 -26.41 17.98
C VAL A 62 15.45 -26.68 17.25
N VAL A 63 15.26 -25.97 16.13
CA VAL A 63 14.13 -26.12 15.21
C VAL A 63 14.67 -26.57 13.86
N CYS A 64 14.00 -27.54 13.23
CA CYS A 64 14.21 -27.90 11.83
C CYS A 64 13.12 -27.30 10.96
N LYS A 65 13.51 -26.59 9.92
CA LYS A 65 12.60 -26.02 8.91
C LYS A 65 12.99 -26.49 7.52
N VAL A 66 12.04 -27.02 6.79
CA VAL A 66 12.22 -27.32 5.36
C VAL A 66 12.54 -26.03 4.63
N SER A 67 13.61 -26.05 3.82
CA SER A 67 14.00 -24.91 3.00
C SER A 67 13.67 -25.18 1.54
N GLY A 68 13.18 -24.13 0.89
CA GLY A 68 12.81 -24.17 -0.52
C GLY A 68 12.03 -22.93 -0.91
N ARG A 69 11.98 -22.68 -2.21
CA ARG A 69 11.21 -21.53 -2.75
C ARG A 69 9.74 -21.89 -2.80
N LEU A 70 8.87 -20.92 -2.48
CA LEU A 70 7.40 -21.05 -2.54
C LEU A 70 6.81 -22.11 -1.61
N LEU A 71 7.49 -22.50 -0.53
CA LEU A 71 6.98 -23.49 0.39
C LEU A 71 6.22 -22.85 1.56
N HIS A 72 4.93 -23.15 1.68
CA HIS A 72 4.18 -22.92 2.92
C HIS A 72 4.56 -23.99 3.94
N LYS A 73 5.69 -23.80 4.61
CA LYS A 73 6.37 -24.80 5.47
C LYS A 73 5.45 -25.45 6.49
N THR A 74 4.59 -24.65 7.11
CA THR A 74 3.66 -25.12 8.15
C THR A 74 2.60 -26.04 7.59
N GLU A 75 2.04 -25.74 6.42
CA GLU A 75 0.98 -26.53 5.78
C GLU A 75 1.47 -27.92 5.34
N ILE A 76 2.74 -28.03 4.94
CA ILE A 76 3.35 -29.30 4.52
C ILE A 76 3.96 -30.08 5.68
N GLY A 77 3.82 -29.61 6.93
CA GLY A 77 4.48 -30.21 8.09
C GLY A 77 6.01 -30.07 8.06
N GLY A 78 6.51 -28.99 7.46
CA GLY A 78 7.92 -28.75 7.23
C GLY A 78 8.63 -28.03 8.38
N VAL A 79 8.00 -27.85 9.54
CA VAL A 79 8.59 -27.21 10.74
C VAL A 79 8.45 -28.13 11.93
N ILE A 80 9.57 -28.46 12.58
CA ILE A 80 9.60 -29.28 13.80
C ILE A 80 10.41 -28.53 14.84
N THR A 81 9.79 -28.27 15.99
CA THR A 81 10.36 -27.54 17.13
C THR A 81 10.66 -28.47 18.31
N GLY A 82 11.40 -27.98 19.29
CA GLY A 82 11.63 -28.69 20.55
C GLY A 82 12.62 -29.82 20.48
N ILE A 83 13.51 -29.83 19.48
CA ILE A 83 14.57 -30.84 19.31
C ILE A 83 15.67 -30.57 20.33
N LYS A 84 15.90 -31.53 21.26
CA LYS A 84 16.73 -31.32 22.44
C LYS A 84 18.11 -31.99 22.37
N SER A 85 18.32 -32.89 21.42
CA SER A 85 19.55 -33.66 21.31
C SER A 85 19.99 -33.86 19.87
N TYR A 86 21.26 -34.28 19.68
CA TYR A 86 21.79 -34.64 18.38
C TYR A 86 21.05 -35.85 17.75
N ASP A 87 20.67 -36.83 18.57
CA ASP A 87 19.99 -38.02 18.05
C ASP A 87 18.58 -37.65 17.56
N GLU A 88 17.83 -36.85 18.32
CA GLU A 88 16.54 -36.30 17.88
C GLU A 88 16.69 -35.45 16.61
N LEU A 89 17.75 -34.63 16.51
CA LEU A 89 18.03 -33.82 15.33
C LEU A 89 18.28 -34.71 14.10
N LYS A 90 19.01 -35.80 14.26
CA LYS A 90 19.32 -36.74 13.18
C LYS A 90 18.05 -37.47 12.69
N GLU A 91 17.21 -37.90 13.62
CA GLU A 91 15.92 -38.52 13.29
C GLU A 91 15.00 -37.55 12.57
N CYS A 92 14.86 -36.35 13.10
CA CYS A 92 14.05 -35.26 12.52
C CYS A 92 14.52 -34.92 11.09
N PHE A 93 15.83 -34.72 10.89
CA PHE A 93 16.38 -34.47 9.56
C PHE A 93 16.06 -35.59 8.59
N SER A 94 16.29 -36.86 8.99
CA SER A 94 16.05 -38.02 8.13
C SER A 94 14.60 -38.15 7.74
N MET A 95 13.69 -37.90 8.68
CA MET A 95 12.24 -37.95 8.47
C MET A 95 11.80 -36.83 7.50
N LEU A 96 12.20 -35.58 7.75
CA LEU A 96 11.82 -34.44 6.89
C LEU A 96 12.39 -34.60 5.49
N ASP A 97 13.69 -34.89 5.35
CA ASP A 97 14.36 -35.05 4.05
C ASP A 97 13.70 -36.17 3.22
N SER A 98 13.45 -37.32 3.86
CA SER A 98 12.78 -38.45 3.21
C SER A 98 11.33 -38.11 2.80
N SER A 99 10.58 -37.43 3.68
CA SER A 99 9.20 -37.03 3.40
C SER A 99 9.13 -36.03 2.22
N MET A 100 10.02 -35.03 2.19
CA MET A 100 10.03 -34.04 1.11
C MET A 100 10.43 -34.66 -0.23
N LYS A 101 11.42 -35.56 -0.24
CA LYS A 101 11.84 -36.28 -1.43
C LYS A 101 10.76 -37.24 -1.94
N GLN A 102 10.12 -37.99 -1.02
CA GLN A 102 9.05 -38.94 -1.38
C GLN A 102 7.81 -38.25 -1.94
N LYS A 103 7.43 -37.10 -1.36
CA LYS A 103 6.33 -36.27 -1.84
C LYS A 103 6.70 -35.46 -3.09
N ASN A 104 7.95 -35.51 -3.55
CA ASN A 104 8.46 -34.75 -4.69
C ASN A 104 8.12 -33.25 -4.62
N ILE A 105 8.33 -32.67 -3.44
CA ILE A 105 8.01 -31.25 -3.17
C ILE A 105 8.87 -30.36 -4.06
N ALA A 106 8.21 -29.63 -4.94
CA ALA A 106 8.89 -28.74 -5.87
C ALA A 106 9.65 -27.62 -5.11
N GLY A 107 10.90 -27.40 -5.49
CA GLY A 107 11.73 -26.35 -4.91
C GLY A 107 12.40 -26.69 -3.57
N TYR A 108 12.15 -27.89 -2.99
CA TYR A 108 12.89 -28.35 -1.81
C TYR A 108 14.36 -28.45 -2.09
N ASN A 109 15.21 -27.83 -1.24
CA ASN A 109 16.66 -27.80 -1.42
C ASN A 109 17.48 -28.20 -0.17
N GLY A 110 16.82 -28.39 0.98
CA GLY A 110 17.46 -28.78 2.22
C GLY A 110 16.68 -28.39 3.47
N ILE A 111 17.33 -28.44 4.62
CA ILE A 111 16.75 -28.14 5.92
C ILE A 111 17.56 -27.07 6.62
N LEU A 112 16.89 -26.01 7.11
CA LEU A 112 17.45 -25.01 7.98
C LEU A 112 17.28 -25.50 9.42
N VAL A 113 18.39 -25.62 10.15
CA VAL A 113 18.45 -25.96 11.57
C VAL A 113 18.83 -24.70 12.33
N GLU A 114 17.99 -24.27 13.28
CA GLU A 114 18.17 -23.02 14.01
C GLU A 114 18.00 -23.22 15.52
N GLU A 115 18.66 -22.38 16.31
CA GLU A 115 18.38 -22.29 17.76
C GLU A 115 16.92 -21.89 17.96
N GLN A 116 16.21 -22.58 18.84
CA GLN A 116 14.82 -22.30 19.10
C GLN A 116 14.67 -20.99 19.87
N CYS A 117 13.92 -20.04 19.30
CA CYS A 117 13.57 -18.80 19.97
C CYS A 117 12.48 -19.06 21.02
N HIS A 118 12.59 -18.40 22.17
CA HIS A 118 11.60 -18.38 23.21
C HIS A 118 11.13 -16.95 23.44
N GLY A 119 9.85 -16.79 23.73
CA GLY A 119 9.25 -15.50 24.05
C GLY A 119 7.82 -15.66 24.51
N HIS A 120 7.24 -14.57 24.96
CA HIS A 120 5.90 -14.52 25.51
C HIS A 120 4.85 -14.14 24.48
N ILE A 121 5.25 -13.41 23.44
CA ILE A 121 4.35 -12.84 22.42
C ILE A 121 4.96 -13.05 21.04
N GLU A 122 4.11 -13.39 20.10
CA GLU A 122 4.45 -13.39 18.68
C GLU A 122 3.86 -12.16 18.00
N MET A 123 4.71 -11.44 17.28
CA MET A 123 4.34 -10.27 16.48
C MET A 123 4.64 -10.53 15.02
N ILE A 124 4.06 -9.72 14.16
CA ILE A 124 4.36 -9.70 12.72
C ILE A 124 4.72 -8.28 12.29
N ALA A 125 5.63 -8.17 11.36
CA ALA A 125 5.96 -6.92 10.69
C ALA A 125 6.12 -7.14 9.20
N GLY A 126 5.64 -6.21 8.41
CA GLY A 126 5.69 -6.34 6.96
C GLY A 126 5.85 -5.00 6.24
N TYR A 127 6.18 -5.11 4.98
CA TYR A 127 6.22 -4.01 4.03
C TYR A 127 5.61 -4.44 2.70
N THR A 128 4.88 -3.55 2.09
CA THR A 128 4.46 -3.68 0.69
C THR A 128 4.39 -2.30 0.04
N ASN A 129 4.68 -2.24 -1.24
CA ASN A 129 4.37 -1.05 -2.01
C ASN A 129 2.95 -1.22 -2.58
N ASP A 130 1.98 -0.65 -1.87
CA ASP A 130 0.57 -0.73 -2.25
C ASP A 130 0.33 0.10 -3.52
N PRO A 131 -0.42 -0.41 -4.51
CA PRO A 131 -0.66 0.29 -5.77
C PRO A 131 -1.46 1.60 -5.63
N VAL A 132 -2.18 1.78 -4.52
CA VAL A 132 -2.99 2.96 -4.23
C VAL A 132 -2.32 3.87 -3.20
N PHE A 133 -1.85 3.28 -2.11
CA PHE A 133 -1.29 4.01 -0.98
C PHE A 133 0.24 4.13 -1.02
N GLY A 134 0.91 3.47 -1.97
CA GLY A 134 2.37 3.49 -2.06
C GLY A 134 3.05 2.68 -0.94
N PRO A 135 4.29 3.07 -0.56
CA PRO A 135 5.06 2.37 0.45
C PRO A 135 4.31 2.28 1.79
N THR A 136 3.97 1.08 2.21
CA THR A 136 3.17 0.81 3.40
C THR A 136 3.84 -0.23 4.28
N VAL A 137 3.96 0.07 5.56
CA VAL A 137 4.44 -0.86 6.58
C VAL A 137 3.27 -1.36 7.44
N MET A 138 3.41 -2.56 7.95
CA MET A 138 2.44 -3.23 8.81
C MET A 138 3.12 -3.70 10.08
N LEU A 139 2.43 -3.58 11.20
CA LEU A 139 2.77 -4.18 12.48
C LEU A 139 1.52 -4.86 13.04
N GLY A 140 1.64 -6.07 13.58
CA GLY A 140 0.48 -6.80 14.08
C GLY A 140 0.80 -7.89 15.08
N SER A 141 -0.26 -8.47 15.64
CA SER A 141 -0.18 -9.68 16.43
C SER A 141 0.12 -10.88 15.54
N GLY A 142 1.08 -11.70 15.94
CA GLY A 142 1.47 -12.94 15.27
C GLY A 142 0.78 -14.18 15.84
N GLY A 143 1.26 -15.34 15.40
CA GLY A 143 0.82 -16.64 15.85
C GLY A 143 -0.49 -17.13 15.23
N ILE A 144 -1.07 -18.17 15.83
CA ILE A 144 -2.26 -18.86 15.31
C ILE A 144 -3.53 -17.99 15.24
N TYR A 145 -3.52 -16.83 15.89
CA TYR A 145 -4.67 -15.92 15.92
C TYR A 145 -4.60 -14.80 14.88
N THR A 146 -3.52 -14.72 14.11
CA THR A 146 -3.30 -13.65 13.13
C THR A 146 -4.45 -13.57 12.12
N ASP A 147 -4.83 -14.70 11.53
CA ASP A 147 -5.90 -14.76 10.53
C ASP A 147 -7.29 -14.55 11.14
N LEU A 148 -7.47 -14.96 12.41
CA LEU A 148 -8.76 -14.89 13.07
C LEU A 148 -9.09 -13.46 13.55
N PHE A 149 -8.15 -12.80 14.20
CA PHE A 149 -8.39 -11.49 14.82
C PHE A 149 -7.99 -10.31 13.95
N LYS A 150 -7.10 -10.53 12.97
CA LYS A 150 -6.58 -9.49 12.05
C LYS A 150 -6.17 -8.22 12.79
N ASP A 151 -5.49 -8.41 13.93
CA ASP A 151 -5.01 -7.31 14.77
C ASP A 151 -3.73 -6.74 14.18
N VAL A 152 -3.91 -5.87 13.20
CA VAL A 152 -2.82 -5.24 12.44
C VAL A 152 -3.06 -3.74 12.30
N VAL A 153 -1.97 -2.99 12.27
CA VAL A 153 -1.95 -1.55 12.03
C VAL A 153 -1.03 -1.26 10.85
N PHE A 154 -1.51 -0.46 9.93
CA PHE A 154 -0.75 0.01 8.76
C PHE A 154 -0.33 1.46 8.94
N HIS A 155 0.81 1.81 8.36
CA HIS A 155 1.31 3.17 8.26
C HIS A 155 2.07 3.37 6.94
N HIS A 156 2.12 4.60 6.45
CA HIS A 156 3.00 4.92 5.32
C HIS A 156 4.47 4.85 5.74
N ALA A 157 5.32 4.28 4.89
CA ALA A 157 6.75 4.37 5.06
C ALA A 157 7.28 5.68 4.41
N PRO A 158 8.37 6.27 4.90
CA PRO A 158 9.11 5.87 6.10
C PRO A 158 8.40 6.27 7.39
N VAL A 159 8.65 5.54 8.47
CA VAL A 159 8.09 5.81 9.79
C VAL A 159 9.12 6.40 10.76
N THR A 160 8.65 7.18 11.73
CA THR A 160 9.42 7.65 12.88
C THR A 160 9.26 6.71 14.08
N GLU A 161 10.05 6.90 15.12
CA GLU A 161 9.90 6.13 16.36
C GLU A 161 8.53 6.39 17.03
N GLU A 162 8.05 7.64 16.99
CA GLU A 162 6.72 8.02 17.49
C GLU A 162 5.60 7.32 16.72
N ASP A 163 5.75 7.17 15.41
CA ASP A 163 4.78 6.43 14.58
C ASP A 163 4.73 4.96 15.01
N VAL A 164 5.89 4.32 15.23
CA VAL A 164 5.95 2.92 15.68
C VAL A 164 5.29 2.75 17.07
N VAL A 165 5.56 3.66 18.00
CA VAL A 165 4.90 3.67 19.32
C VAL A 165 3.39 3.84 19.19
N SER A 166 2.94 4.73 18.31
CA SER A 166 1.53 4.92 17.98
C SER A 166 0.91 3.66 17.38
N MET A 167 1.60 3.01 16.44
CA MET A 167 1.14 1.74 15.83
C MET A 167 0.97 0.66 16.89
N LEU A 168 1.95 0.46 17.77
CA LEU A 168 1.88 -0.50 18.88
C LEU A 168 0.67 -0.23 19.78
N SER A 169 0.46 1.02 20.19
CA SER A 169 -0.63 1.40 21.10
C SER A 169 -2.03 1.19 20.52
N ARG A 170 -2.16 1.11 19.19
CA ARG A 170 -3.42 0.88 18.47
C ARG A 170 -3.75 -0.60 18.29
N LEU A 171 -2.82 -1.50 18.55
CA LEU A 171 -3.08 -2.94 18.49
C LEU A 171 -3.98 -3.37 19.65
N ARG A 172 -4.91 -4.28 19.40
CA ARG A 172 -5.76 -4.89 20.44
C ARG A 172 -4.94 -5.73 21.40
N CYS A 173 -3.84 -6.34 20.92
CA CYS A 173 -2.91 -7.09 21.74
C CYS A 173 -1.97 -6.21 22.59
N TYR A 174 -1.96 -4.89 22.43
CA TYR A 174 -1.08 -3.98 23.16
C TYR A 174 -1.09 -4.17 24.69
N PRO A 175 -2.25 -4.44 25.37
CA PRO A 175 -2.25 -4.75 26.79
C PRO A 175 -1.38 -5.95 27.20
N LEU A 176 -1.13 -6.91 26.29
CA LEU A 176 -0.22 -8.02 26.54
C LEU A 176 1.23 -7.55 26.69
N LEU A 177 1.64 -6.53 25.93
CA LEU A 177 2.97 -5.92 26.05
C LEU A 177 3.15 -5.17 27.38
N LEU A 178 2.08 -4.64 27.93
CA LEU A 178 2.10 -3.95 29.23
C LEU A 178 2.09 -4.90 30.43
N GLY A 179 1.97 -6.19 30.19
CA GLY A 179 1.85 -7.23 31.21
C GLY A 179 0.41 -7.63 31.45
N TYR A 180 0.09 -8.90 31.24
CA TYR A 180 -1.25 -9.44 31.42
C TYR A 180 -1.22 -10.88 31.93
N ARG A 181 -1.84 -11.14 33.05
CA ARG A 181 -1.83 -12.44 33.74
C ARG A 181 -0.41 -12.97 33.95
N ASN A 182 -0.03 -14.07 33.30
CA ASN A 182 1.29 -14.70 33.41
C ASN A 182 2.31 -14.15 32.41
N ILE A 183 1.93 -13.16 31.58
CA ILE A 183 2.83 -12.48 30.67
C ILE A 183 3.43 -11.29 31.40
N PRO A 184 4.76 -11.22 31.60
CA PRO A 184 5.42 -10.10 32.22
C PRO A 184 5.31 -8.83 31.36
N THR A 185 5.63 -7.68 31.94
CA THR A 185 5.76 -6.45 31.17
C THR A 185 6.95 -6.53 30.22
N ILE A 186 6.70 -6.25 28.95
CA ILE A 186 7.70 -6.27 27.88
C ILE A 186 8.35 -4.88 27.76
N ASP A 187 9.68 -4.83 27.75
CA ASP A 187 10.38 -3.63 27.28
C ASP A 187 10.22 -3.53 25.75
N CYS A 188 9.40 -2.59 25.29
CA CYS A 188 9.12 -2.41 23.87
C CYS A 188 10.30 -1.81 23.09
N LYS A 189 11.36 -1.31 23.74
CA LYS A 189 12.52 -0.70 23.04
C LYS A 189 13.18 -1.62 22.01
N PRO A 190 13.50 -2.90 22.32
CA PRO A 190 14.05 -3.81 21.33
C PRO A 190 13.13 -4.03 20.12
N LEU A 191 11.81 -4.11 20.35
CA LEU A 191 10.83 -4.26 19.28
C LEU A 191 10.75 -2.99 18.40
N ILE A 192 10.72 -1.81 19.02
CA ILE A 192 10.74 -0.53 18.33
C ILE A 192 12.03 -0.42 17.50
N GLN A 193 13.19 -0.73 18.10
CA GLN A 193 14.48 -0.69 17.38
C GLN A 193 14.51 -1.68 16.22
N CYS A 194 13.97 -2.87 16.39
CA CYS A 194 13.82 -3.87 15.33
C CYS A 194 13.02 -3.29 14.16
N PHE A 195 11.89 -2.66 14.45
CA PHE A 195 11.03 -2.05 13.44
C PHE A 195 11.69 -0.84 12.76
N MET A 196 12.42 0.00 13.50
CA MET A 196 13.19 1.11 12.93
C MET A 196 14.32 0.63 12.02
N ASN A 197 14.98 -0.48 12.36
CA ASN A 197 15.98 -1.12 11.50
C ASN A 197 15.33 -1.71 10.23
N LEU A 198 14.12 -2.28 10.33
CA LEU A 198 13.33 -2.73 9.19
C LEU A 198 12.94 -1.54 8.29
N ASN A 199 12.52 -0.42 8.88
CA ASN A 199 12.22 0.81 8.15
C ASN A 199 13.45 1.32 7.36
N ARG A 200 14.65 1.28 7.96
CA ARG A 200 15.90 1.63 7.25
C ARG A 200 16.16 0.68 6.08
N LEU A 201 16.01 -0.62 6.27
CA LEU A 201 16.13 -1.63 5.20
C LEU A 201 15.15 -1.33 4.06
N ILE A 202 13.91 -0.99 4.38
CA ILE A 202 12.87 -0.62 3.41
C ILE A 202 13.31 0.62 2.62
N CYS A 203 13.79 1.67 3.29
CA CYS A 203 14.23 2.89 2.63
C CYS A 203 15.37 2.62 1.63
N ASP A 204 16.32 1.74 1.99
CA ASP A 204 17.46 1.41 1.14
C ASP A 204 17.06 0.51 -0.05
N GLY A 205 16.07 -0.38 0.14
CA GLY A 205 15.72 -1.44 -0.80
C GLY A 205 14.44 -1.24 -1.62
N ALA A 206 13.60 -0.24 -1.31
CA ALA A 206 12.23 -0.12 -1.86
C ALA A 206 12.13 -0.07 -3.39
N ARG A 207 13.18 0.35 -4.09
CA ARG A 207 13.23 0.31 -5.57
C ARG A 207 13.25 -1.10 -6.14
N TYR A 208 13.70 -2.07 -5.36
CA TYR A 208 13.92 -3.45 -5.76
C TYR A 208 12.96 -4.41 -5.07
N ILE A 209 12.58 -4.10 -3.82
CA ILE A 209 11.76 -4.94 -2.96
C ILE A 209 10.28 -4.58 -3.14
N GLN A 210 9.48 -5.55 -3.53
CA GLN A 210 8.03 -5.43 -3.63
C GLN A 210 7.35 -5.62 -2.28
N SER A 211 7.79 -6.64 -1.52
CA SER A 211 7.26 -6.91 -0.18
C SER A 211 8.29 -7.57 0.73
N ILE A 212 8.11 -7.35 2.02
CA ILE A 212 8.84 -8.02 3.11
C ILE A 212 7.77 -8.57 4.07
N ASP A 213 7.96 -9.80 4.52
CA ASP A 213 7.20 -10.40 5.61
C ASP A 213 8.17 -10.95 6.67
N CYS A 214 8.02 -10.48 7.90
CA CYS A 214 8.72 -10.95 9.09
C CYS A 214 7.68 -11.59 10.01
N ASN A 215 7.54 -12.92 9.97
CA ASN A 215 6.46 -13.64 10.64
C ASN A 215 6.87 -15.08 11.01
N PRO A 216 7.05 -15.37 12.33
CA PRO A 216 6.85 -14.48 13.46
C PRO A 216 8.09 -13.67 13.87
N ILE A 217 7.84 -12.59 14.61
CA ILE A 217 8.81 -11.93 15.47
C ILE A 217 8.51 -12.41 16.90
N ILE A 218 9.45 -13.14 17.50
CA ILE A 218 9.31 -13.65 18.87
C ILE A 218 9.77 -12.56 19.84
N VAL A 219 8.87 -12.13 20.72
CA VAL A 219 9.12 -11.05 21.68
C VAL A 219 9.16 -11.61 23.09
N ASP A 220 10.23 -11.32 23.80
CA ASP A 220 10.47 -11.64 25.19
C ASP A 220 10.59 -10.36 26.03
N GLU A 221 10.76 -10.47 27.35
CA GLU A 221 10.79 -9.33 28.27
C GLU A 221 11.72 -8.19 27.83
N LYS A 222 12.89 -8.51 27.28
CA LYS A 222 13.94 -7.54 26.94
C LYS A 222 14.56 -7.77 25.56
N SER A 223 13.94 -8.60 24.75
CA SER A 223 14.50 -8.96 23.42
C SER A 223 13.39 -9.24 22.42
N CYS A 224 13.74 -9.12 21.15
CA CYS A 224 12.91 -9.64 20.06
C CYS A 224 13.81 -10.28 18.99
N VAL A 225 13.29 -11.30 18.33
CA VAL A 225 14.02 -12.07 17.30
C VAL A 225 13.10 -12.36 16.14
N VAL A 226 13.49 -12.03 14.92
CA VAL A 226 12.76 -12.38 13.70
C VAL A 226 13.03 -13.84 13.38
N ALA A 227 12.08 -14.71 13.67
CA ALA A 227 12.22 -16.15 13.52
C ALA A 227 12.00 -16.63 12.09
N ASP A 228 11.25 -15.92 11.27
CA ASP A 228 11.13 -16.17 9.82
C ASP A 228 11.06 -14.83 9.07
N ALA A 229 11.65 -14.78 7.88
CA ALA A 229 11.63 -13.62 7.00
C ALA A 229 11.55 -14.05 5.54
N SER A 230 10.76 -13.35 4.75
CA SER A 230 10.71 -13.54 3.31
C SER A 230 10.66 -12.20 2.58
N PHE A 231 11.27 -12.17 1.39
CA PHE A 231 11.32 -11.02 0.51
C PHE A 231 10.80 -11.40 -0.86
N THR A 232 9.97 -10.53 -1.42
CA THR A 232 9.62 -10.57 -2.84
C THR A 232 10.19 -9.34 -3.52
N PHE A 233 10.85 -9.56 -4.64
CA PHE A 233 11.46 -8.52 -5.45
C PHE A 233 10.61 -8.20 -6.68
N TYR A 234 10.72 -7.00 -7.20
CA TYR A 234 10.14 -6.67 -8.49
C TYR A 234 10.87 -7.41 -9.62
N HIS A 235 10.19 -7.68 -10.72
CA HIS A 235 10.84 -8.15 -11.95
C HIS A 235 11.77 -7.09 -12.57
N SER A 236 11.45 -5.83 -12.39
CA SER A 236 12.25 -4.68 -12.81
C SER A 236 12.21 -3.60 -11.75
N PRO A 237 13.32 -2.91 -11.47
CA PRO A 237 13.34 -1.86 -10.47
C PRO A 237 12.33 -0.76 -10.78
N ILE A 238 11.68 -0.24 -9.74
CA ILE A 238 10.77 0.90 -9.86
C ILE A 238 11.52 2.21 -9.59
N PRO A 239 10.97 3.38 -9.97
CA PRO A 239 11.41 4.66 -9.46
C PRO A 239 11.41 4.65 -7.92
N ASP A 240 12.25 5.47 -7.31
CA ASP A 240 12.28 5.56 -5.84
C ASP A 240 10.89 5.98 -5.32
N PRO A 241 10.20 5.11 -4.58
CA PRO A 241 8.82 5.39 -4.15
C PRO A 241 8.75 6.46 -3.04
N PHE A 242 9.89 6.84 -2.44
CA PHE A 242 9.97 7.91 -1.43
C PHE A 242 10.28 9.27 -2.05
N ILE A 243 10.71 9.31 -3.29
CA ILE A 243 10.81 10.56 -4.04
C ILE A 243 9.40 10.88 -4.55
N VAL A 244 8.61 11.49 -3.70
CA VAL A 244 7.39 12.16 -4.14
C VAL A 244 7.86 13.37 -4.95
N GLU A 245 7.73 13.33 -6.28
CA GLU A 245 7.70 14.57 -7.04
C GLU A 245 6.68 15.45 -6.31
N LYS A 246 7.12 16.61 -5.78
CA LYS A 246 6.21 17.49 -5.01
C LYS A 246 4.94 17.59 -5.81
N PRO A 247 3.81 17.06 -5.33
CA PRO A 247 2.57 17.22 -6.06
C PRO A 247 2.41 18.73 -6.22
N ALA A 248 2.14 19.18 -7.43
CA ALA A 248 1.87 20.58 -7.67
C ALA A 248 0.64 20.95 -6.82
N VAL A 249 0.86 21.38 -5.59
CA VAL A 249 -0.18 21.83 -4.63
C VAL A 249 -0.87 23.09 -5.16
N GLN A 250 -0.32 23.66 -6.25
CA GLN A 250 -0.62 24.98 -6.77
C GLN A 250 -2.11 25.24 -7.03
N HIS A 251 -2.89 24.25 -7.39
CA HIS A 251 -4.30 24.47 -7.73
C HIS A 251 -5.32 23.76 -6.85
N LEU A 252 -4.88 23.04 -5.79
CA LEU A 252 -5.82 22.30 -4.92
C LEU A 252 -6.85 23.21 -4.24
N HIS A 253 -6.44 24.41 -3.79
CA HIS A 253 -7.35 25.36 -3.18
C HIS A 253 -8.51 25.74 -4.12
N THR A 254 -8.22 25.87 -5.42
CA THR A 254 -9.19 26.25 -6.45
C THR A 254 -10.28 25.21 -6.64
N PHE A 255 -9.97 23.90 -6.47
CA PHE A 255 -11.00 22.85 -6.51
C PHE A 255 -12.10 23.02 -5.45
N PHE A 256 -11.72 23.53 -4.28
CA PHE A 256 -12.64 23.66 -3.15
C PHE A 256 -13.22 25.07 -3.00
N ASN A 257 -12.58 26.07 -3.60
CA ASN A 257 -12.97 27.48 -3.49
C ASN A 257 -12.88 28.16 -4.86
N PRO A 258 -13.58 27.64 -5.91
CA PRO A 258 -13.56 28.28 -7.22
C PRO A 258 -14.34 29.61 -7.18
N ALA A 259 -13.90 30.60 -7.94
CA ALA A 259 -14.66 31.80 -8.23
C ALA A 259 -15.52 31.66 -9.48
N SER A 260 -15.23 30.65 -10.31
CA SER A 260 -15.97 30.38 -11.55
C SER A 260 -15.95 28.90 -11.92
N VAL A 261 -17.06 28.41 -12.46
CA VAL A 261 -17.25 26.99 -12.79
C VAL A 261 -17.90 26.83 -14.14
N ALA A 262 -17.34 26.01 -15.03
CA ALA A 262 -17.99 25.56 -16.25
C ALA A 262 -18.57 24.15 -16.04
N VAL A 263 -19.79 23.90 -16.52
CA VAL A 263 -20.46 22.59 -16.45
C VAL A 263 -20.65 22.05 -17.87
N VAL A 264 -19.79 21.16 -18.31
CA VAL A 264 -19.86 20.52 -19.63
C VAL A 264 -20.87 19.37 -19.58
N GLY A 265 -21.85 19.41 -20.48
CA GLY A 265 -23.00 18.51 -20.47
C GLY A 265 -24.17 19.06 -19.64
N ALA A 266 -24.16 20.36 -19.34
CA ALA A 266 -25.32 21.05 -18.74
C ALA A 266 -26.60 20.78 -19.57
N SER A 267 -27.74 20.61 -18.92
CA SER A 267 -28.98 20.19 -19.58
C SER A 267 -30.19 20.94 -19.06
N THR A 268 -31.16 21.18 -19.94
CA THR A 268 -32.50 21.66 -19.56
C THR A 268 -33.42 20.53 -19.07
N VAL A 269 -33.04 19.27 -19.33
CA VAL A 269 -33.82 18.11 -18.95
C VAL A 269 -33.62 17.80 -17.46
N ALA A 270 -34.65 17.90 -16.68
CA ALA A 270 -34.65 17.58 -15.25
C ALA A 270 -34.09 16.16 -14.97
N ASN A 271 -33.39 16.00 -13.88
CA ASN A 271 -32.77 14.74 -13.43
C ASN A 271 -31.61 14.22 -14.32
N LYS A 272 -31.24 14.89 -15.40
CA LYS A 272 -29.94 14.62 -16.04
C LYS A 272 -28.81 15.15 -15.17
N ILE A 273 -27.68 14.44 -15.13
CA ILE A 273 -26.52 14.77 -14.29
C ILE A 273 -26.14 16.26 -14.42
N GLY A 274 -25.96 16.76 -15.65
CA GLY A 274 -25.58 18.15 -15.87
C GLY A 274 -26.65 19.17 -15.47
N ASN A 275 -27.96 18.80 -15.51
CA ASN A 275 -29.03 19.63 -14.97
C ASN A 275 -28.94 19.72 -13.44
N VAL A 276 -28.80 18.56 -12.79
CA VAL A 276 -28.71 18.47 -11.32
C VAL A 276 -27.52 19.25 -10.77
N ILE A 277 -26.37 19.19 -11.45
CA ILE A 277 -25.17 19.92 -11.02
C ILE A 277 -25.39 21.44 -11.11
N VAL A 278 -25.95 21.94 -12.21
CA VAL A 278 -26.26 23.38 -12.35
C VAL A 278 -27.28 23.81 -11.32
N ASP A 279 -28.36 23.03 -11.12
CA ASP A 279 -29.40 23.29 -10.10
C ASP A 279 -28.77 23.31 -8.68
N THR A 280 -27.87 22.34 -8.39
CA THR A 280 -27.24 22.23 -7.07
C THR A 280 -26.31 23.41 -6.80
N LEU A 281 -25.60 23.91 -7.81
CA LEU A 281 -24.76 25.11 -7.68
C LEU A 281 -25.63 26.37 -7.41
N ILE A 282 -26.72 26.56 -8.16
CA ILE A 282 -27.60 27.69 -8.01
C ILE A 282 -28.30 27.65 -6.63
N ASN A 283 -29.02 26.56 -6.35
CA ASN A 283 -29.80 26.40 -5.13
C ASN A 283 -28.94 26.13 -3.89
N GLY A 284 -27.70 25.69 -4.07
CA GLY A 284 -26.70 25.58 -3.03
C GLY A 284 -26.14 26.92 -2.55
N GLY A 285 -26.42 28.00 -3.31
CA GLY A 285 -25.96 29.34 -3.01
C GLY A 285 -24.47 29.54 -3.34
N PHE A 286 -23.99 28.89 -4.39
CA PHE A 286 -22.67 29.17 -4.91
C PHE A 286 -22.61 30.64 -5.40
N HIS A 287 -21.59 31.38 -4.96
CA HIS A 287 -21.49 32.83 -5.24
C HIS A 287 -20.65 33.16 -6.48
N GLY A 288 -19.96 32.17 -7.07
CA GLY A 288 -19.14 32.35 -8.25
C GLY A 288 -19.94 32.32 -9.56
N ASP A 289 -19.27 32.58 -10.65
CA ASP A 289 -19.84 32.51 -11.99
C ASP A 289 -20.08 31.05 -12.41
N ILE A 290 -21.27 30.78 -12.96
CA ILE A 290 -21.62 29.43 -13.48
C ILE A 290 -21.78 29.55 -14.98
N TYR A 291 -21.01 28.75 -15.74
CA TYR A 291 -21.05 28.68 -17.21
C TYR A 291 -21.55 27.32 -17.67
N PRO A 292 -22.85 27.16 -17.97
CA PRO A 292 -23.40 25.96 -18.61
C PRO A 292 -22.79 25.80 -20.02
N ILE A 293 -22.22 24.63 -20.31
CA ILE A 293 -21.70 24.31 -21.65
C ILE A 293 -22.60 23.22 -22.25
N ASN A 294 -23.31 23.60 -23.35
CA ASN A 294 -24.17 22.72 -24.11
C ASN A 294 -24.24 23.17 -25.58
N PRO A 295 -23.85 22.33 -26.57
CA PRO A 295 -23.84 22.74 -27.98
C PRO A 295 -25.23 22.98 -28.60
N HIS A 296 -26.31 22.58 -27.91
CA HIS A 296 -27.69 22.63 -28.44
C HIS A 296 -28.60 23.59 -27.68
N GLN A 297 -28.18 24.15 -26.56
CA GLN A 297 -28.98 25.02 -25.71
C GLN A 297 -28.40 26.44 -25.65
N LYS A 298 -29.25 27.44 -25.66
CA LYS A 298 -28.84 28.84 -25.45
C LYS A 298 -28.95 29.26 -23.99
N GLU A 299 -29.71 28.52 -23.23
CA GLU A 299 -29.99 28.81 -21.81
C GLU A 299 -30.22 27.49 -21.05
N VAL A 300 -29.72 27.40 -19.82
CA VAL A 300 -29.96 26.30 -18.89
C VAL A 300 -30.26 26.89 -17.51
N LEU A 301 -31.43 26.61 -16.97
CA LEU A 301 -31.91 27.10 -15.65
C LEU A 301 -31.73 28.60 -15.44
N GLY A 302 -32.02 29.41 -16.46
CA GLY A 302 -31.91 30.88 -16.40
C GLY A 302 -30.50 31.43 -16.64
N LEU A 303 -29.54 30.58 -16.87
CA LEU A 303 -28.16 30.99 -17.18
C LEU A 303 -27.88 30.86 -18.69
N THR A 304 -27.19 31.82 -19.26
CA THR A 304 -26.69 31.74 -20.65
C THR A 304 -25.79 30.52 -20.82
N ALA A 305 -26.12 29.68 -21.81
CA ALA A 305 -25.30 28.51 -22.15
C ALA A 305 -24.40 28.80 -23.35
N TYR A 306 -23.22 28.20 -23.35
CA TYR A 306 -22.18 28.33 -24.38
C TYR A 306 -22.03 26.98 -25.11
N HIS A 307 -21.67 27.03 -26.41
CA HIS A 307 -21.51 25.81 -27.17
C HIS A 307 -20.25 25.03 -26.77
N SER A 308 -19.20 25.72 -26.35
CA SER A 308 -17.93 25.15 -25.93
C SER A 308 -17.22 26.02 -24.90
N ILE A 309 -16.23 25.46 -24.20
CA ILE A 309 -15.36 26.19 -23.26
C ILE A 309 -14.62 27.34 -24.00
N ASN A 310 -14.32 27.17 -25.27
CA ASN A 310 -13.59 28.15 -26.06
C ASN A 310 -14.37 29.49 -26.23
N GLU A 311 -15.71 29.48 -26.18
CA GLU A 311 -16.55 30.68 -26.29
C GLU A 311 -16.57 31.55 -25.02
N LEU A 312 -16.12 31.01 -23.90
CA LEU A 312 -16.08 31.78 -22.65
C LEU A 312 -15.15 32.97 -22.76
N ALA A 313 -15.51 34.11 -22.23
CA ALA A 313 -14.66 35.29 -22.21
C ALA A 313 -13.41 35.10 -21.31
N LYS A 314 -13.54 34.32 -20.23
CA LYS A 314 -12.49 34.04 -19.26
C LYS A 314 -12.33 32.52 -19.06
N SER A 315 -11.14 32.09 -18.66
CA SER A 315 -10.90 30.73 -18.19
C SER A 315 -11.66 30.47 -16.88
N PRO A 316 -12.50 29.42 -16.79
CA PRO A 316 -13.09 29.03 -15.53
C PRO A 316 -12.06 28.37 -14.62
N ASP A 317 -12.23 28.57 -13.30
CA ASP A 317 -11.36 27.97 -12.29
C ASP A 317 -11.47 26.43 -12.24
N VAL A 318 -12.70 25.93 -12.43
CA VAL A 318 -13.00 24.49 -12.43
C VAL A 318 -13.93 24.16 -13.58
N VAL A 319 -13.63 23.07 -14.28
CA VAL A 319 -14.53 22.49 -15.31
C VAL A 319 -15.10 21.17 -14.80
N ILE A 320 -16.43 21.10 -14.63
CA ILE A 320 -17.14 19.89 -14.28
C ILE A 320 -17.59 19.21 -15.56
N ILE A 321 -17.19 17.95 -15.75
CA ILE A 321 -17.43 17.19 -16.99
C ILE A 321 -18.47 16.09 -16.70
N ALA A 322 -19.69 16.26 -17.27
CA ALA A 322 -20.83 15.38 -17.08
C ALA A 322 -21.35 14.81 -18.41
N VAL A 323 -20.43 14.38 -19.29
CA VAL A 323 -20.70 13.76 -20.59
C VAL A 323 -20.03 12.39 -20.66
N ASP A 324 -20.26 11.60 -21.73
CA ASP A 324 -19.60 10.30 -21.91
C ASP A 324 -18.06 10.45 -21.86
N LEU A 325 -17.39 9.49 -21.22
CA LEU A 325 -15.95 9.50 -21.03
C LEU A 325 -15.18 9.62 -22.35
N GLN A 326 -15.74 9.15 -23.47
CA GLN A 326 -15.15 9.26 -24.81
C GLN A 326 -14.97 10.70 -25.28
N MET A 327 -15.77 11.64 -24.74
CA MET A 327 -15.67 13.06 -25.10
C MET A 327 -14.60 13.81 -24.27
N VAL A 328 -14.13 13.22 -23.18
CA VAL A 328 -13.21 13.89 -22.23
C VAL A 328 -11.90 14.30 -22.89
N PRO A 329 -11.23 13.49 -23.73
CA PRO A 329 -9.97 13.91 -24.37
C PRO A 329 -10.08 15.21 -25.16
N GLU A 330 -11.18 15.41 -25.92
CA GLU A 330 -11.43 16.64 -26.66
C GLU A 330 -11.71 17.83 -25.72
N ILE A 331 -12.42 17.58 -24.62
CA ILE A 331 -12.69 18.62 -23.61
C ILE A 331 -11.39 19.07 -22.95
N LEU A 332 -10.46 18.15 -22.67
CA LEU A 332 -9.14 18.49 -22.15
C LEU A 332 -8.34 19.35 -23.14
N ASP A 333 -8.45 19.10 -24.45
CA ASP A 333 -7.83 19.95 -25.47
C ASP A 333 -8.41 21.37 -25.44
N GLN A 334 -9.74 21.51 -25.30
CA GLN A 334 -10.41 22.82 -25.16
C GLN A 334 -9.99 23.53 -23.84
N MET A 335 -9.89 22.77 -22.73
CA MET A 335 -9.41 23.30 -21.45
C MET A 335 -7.99 23.84 -21.56
N HIS A 336 -7.09 23.05 -22.19
CA HIS A 336 -5.70 23.49 -22.40
C HIS A 336 -5.62 24.76 -23.23
N ALA A 337 -6.35 24.81 -24.36
CA ALA A 337 -6.41 25.99 -25.23
C ALA A 337 -6.94 27.22 -24.50
N LYS A 338 -7.81 27.04 -23.50
CA LYS A 338 -8.41 28.11 -22.69
C LYS A 338 -7.60 28.46 -21.45
N GLY A 339 -6.59 27.67 -21.09
CA GLY A 339 -5.81 27.83 -19.87
C GLY A 339 -6.56 27.41 -18.58
N CYS A 340 -7.39 26.35 -18.67
CA CYS A 340 -8.08 25.76 -17.53
C CYS A 340 -7.23 24.62 -16.95
N HIS A 341 -6.98 24.62 -15.64
CA HIS A 341 -6.09 23.66 -14.98
C HIS A 341 -6.79 22.65 -14.07
N ASN A 342 -8.11 22.77 -13.83
CA ASN A 342 -8.82 21.91 -12.89
C ASN A 342 -10.07 21.31 -13.53
N ALA A 343 -10.16 19.97 -13.52
CA ALA A 343 -11.31 19.21 -14.01
C ALA A 343 -11.91 18.31 -12.93
N ILE A 344 -13.24 18.25 -12.86
CA ILE A 344 -13.97 17.25 -12.08
C ILE A 344 -14.73 16.38 -13.07
N ILE A 345 -14.30 15.11 -13.25
CA ILE A 345 -14.88 14.19 -14.22
C ILE A 345 -15.87 13.27 -13.50
N ILE A 346 -17.17 13.55 -13.66
CA ILE A 346 -18.24 12.76 -13.05
C ILE A 346 -18.42 11.41 -13.75
N SER A 347 -18.20 11.39 -15.07
CA SER A 347 -18.44 10.22 -15.91
C SER A 347 -17.64 9.01 -15.48
N GLY A 348 -18.28 7.86 -15.39
CA GLY A 348 -17.69 6.56 -15.17
C GLY A 348 -17.50 5.77 -16.47
N GLY A 349 -17.12 4.50 -16.35
CA GLY A 349 -16.93 3.60 -17.48
C GLY A 349 -15.52 3.61 -18.06
N GLY A 350 -14.52 3.81 -17.21
CA GLY A 350 -13.09 3.73 -17.53
C GLY A 350 -12.51 2.33 -17.33
N LYS A 351 -11.44 2.24 -16.55
CA LYS A 351 -10.67 1.01 -16.28
C LYS A 351 -11.51 -0.14 -15.70
N GLU A 352 -12.57 0.17 -14.96
CA GLU A 352 -13.48 -0.82 -14.37
C GLU A 352 -14.19 -1.69 -15.42
N LEU A 353 -14.29 -1.20 -16.67
CA LEU A 353 -14.86 -1.95 -17.79
C LEU A 353 -13.79 -2.67 -18.64
N GLY A 354 -12.52 -2.40 -18.41
CA GLY A 354 -11.39 -2.99 -19.13
C GLY A 354 -11.30 -2.61 -20.63
N GLY A 355 -10.40 -3.28 -21.35
CA GLY A 355 -10.31 -3.20 -22.81
C GLY A 355 -10.06 -1.79 -23.35
N THR A 356 -10.92 -1.34 -24.27
CA THR A 356 -10.80 -0.01 -24.91
C THR A 356 -11.04 1.14 -23.92
N ARG A 357 -11.82 0.92 -22.88
CA ARG A 357 -12.13 1.93 -21.86
C ARG A 357 -10.94 2.19 -20.92
N GLU A 358 -10.15 1.17 -20.62
CA GLU A 358 -8.89 1.34 -19.89
C GLU A 358 -7.88 2.15 -20.69
N LYS A 359 -7.80 1.92 -22.02
CA LYS A 359 -6.93 2.71 -22.90
C LYS A 359 -7.33 4.17 -22.94
N LEU A 360 -8.63 4.44 -22.96
CA LEU A 360 -9.18 5.80 -22.93
C LEU A 360 -8.82 6.53 -21.63
N GLU A 361 -8.90 5.87 -20.49
CA GLU A 361 -8.50 6.45 -19.20
C GLU A 361 -7.01 6.79 -19.17
N LYS A 362 -6.15 5.90 -19.71
CA LYS A 362 -4.71 6.17 -19.89
C LYS A 362 -4.43 7.36 -20.83
N GLU A 363 -5.25 7.53 -21.88
CA GLU A 363 -5.17 8.70 -22.77
C GLU A 363 -5.52 9.99 -22.02
N ILE A 364 -6.60 9.96 -21.23
CA ILE A 364 -7.03 11.09 -20.38
C ILE A 364 -5.92 11.47 -19.42
N GLU A 365 -5.34 10.50 -18.74
CA GLU A 365 -4.23 10.72 -17.80
C GLU A 365 -3.01 11.33 -18.50
N ALA A 366 -2.61 10.80 -19.65
CA ALA A 366 -1.48 11.30 -20.41
C ALA A 366 -1.69 12.76 -20.88
N LYS A 367 -2.90 13.10 -21.38
CA LYS A 367 -3.26 14.46 -21.77
C LYS A 367 -3.28 15.40 -20.57
N ALA A 368 -3.88 14.99 -19.46
CA ALA A 368 -3.93 15.79 -18.23
C ALA A 368 -2.52 16.15 -17.75
N LYS A 369 -1.62 15.16 -17.73
CA LYS A 369 -0.20 15.36 -17.38
C LYS A 369 0.52 16.30 -18.34
N CYS A 370 0.31 16.13 -19.65
CA CYS A 370 0.92 16.95 -20.69
C CYS A 370 0.45 18.43 -20.61
N TYR A 371 -0.81 18.66 -20.27
CA TYR A 371 -1.46 19.97 -20.26
C TYR A 371 -1.46 20.65 -18.89
N ASP A 372 -0.82 20.06 -17.89
CA ASP A 372 -0.85 20.50 -16.50
C ASP A 372 -2.30 20.71 -15.98
N ILE A 373 -3.18 19.76 -16.34
CA ILE A 373 -4.55 19.73 -15.87
C ILE A 373 -4.67 18.74 -14.73
N ARG A 374 -5.14 19.21 -13.58
CA ARG A 374 -5.44 18.38 -12.43
C ARG A 374 -6.88 17.84 -12.52
N ILE A 375 -7.05 16.56 -12.22
CA ILE A 375 -8.34 15.87 -12.32
C ILE A 375 -8.76 15.31 -10.96
N ILE A 376 -10.04 15.49 -10.60
CA ILE A 376 -10.75 14.69 -9.61
C ILE A 376 -11.69 13.77 -10.37
N GLY A 377 -11.61 12.45 -10.15
CA GLY A 377 -12.27 11.42 -10.94
C GLY A 377 -11.30 10.77 -11.94
N PRO A 378 -11.76 10.10 -12.99
CA PRO A 378 -13.17 9.87 -13.37
C PRO A 378 -13.97 9.06 -12.35
N ASN A 379 -15.28 8.90 -12.60
CA ASN A 379 -16.19 8.11 -11.77
C ASN A 379 -16.27 8.60 -10.31
N CYS A 380 -16.45 9.90 -10.11
CA CYS A 380 -16.63 10.52 -8.80
C CYS A 380 -18.01 11.17 -8.66
N ILE A 381 -18.45 11.41 -7.44
CA ILE A 381 -19.74 12.08 -7.15
C ILE A 381 -19.65 13.60 -7.22
N GLY A 382 -18.46 14.16 -7.33
CA GLY A 382 -18.18 15.59 -7.29
C GLY A 382 -17.46 16.01 -6.01
N VAL A 383 -17.42 17.32 -5.80
CA VAL A 383 -16.80 17.99 -4.65
C VAL A 383 -17.84 18.83 -3.93
N PHE A 384 -17.82 18.82 -2.61
CA PHE A 384 -18.64 19.66 -1.76
C PHE A 384 -17.78 20.40 -0.74
N ASN A 385 -17.94 21.70 -0.66
CA ASN A 385 -17.34 22.54 0.38
C ASN A 385 -18.39 23.46 0.99
N SER A 386 -18.70 23.24 2.26
CA SER A 386 -19.71 24.01 2.99
C SER A 386 -19.33 25.48 3.21
N LEU A 387 -18.03 25.79 3.25
CA LEU A 387 -17.54 27.17 3.44
C LEU A 387 -17.73 28.04 2.20
N SER A 388 -17.31 27.53 1.03
CA SER A 388 -17.45 28.24 -0.26
C SER A 388 -18.81 28.04 -0.90
N ARG A 389 -19.67 27.18 -0.32
CA ARG A 389 -20.93 26.72 -0.89
C ARG A 389 -20.78 26.10 -2.29
N PHE A 390 -19.58 25.64 -2.61
CA PHE A 390 -19.32 24.90 -3.83
C PHE A 390 -19.85 23.47 -3.69
N ASP A 391 -20.82 23.12 -4.53
CA ASP A 391 -21.51 21.82 -4.49
C ASP A 391 -21.66 21.30 -5.93
N SER A 392 -20.74 20.45 -6.36
CA SER A 392 -20.75 19.82 -7.68
C SER A 392 -21.35 18.40 -7.68
N PHE A 393 -21.98 17.99 -6.59
CA PHE A 393 -22.63 16.68 -6.52
C PHE A 393 -23.81 16.59 -7.49
N PHE A 394 -23.92 15.43 -8.17
CA PHE A 394 -25.01 15.16 -9.10
C PHE A 394 -26.25 14.53 -8.45
N TYR A 395 -26.36 14.63 -7.12
CA TYR A 395 -27.54 14.24 -6.36
C TYR A 395 -28.29 15.46 -5.87
N HIS A 396 -29.61 15.49 -6.08
CA HIS A 396 -30.46 16.54 -5.54
C HIS A 396 -30.34 16.63 -4.02
N ARG A 397 -30.40 17.85 -3.49
CA ARG A 397 -30.22 18.14 -2.06
C ARG A 397 -31.32 17.55 -1.17
N ASP A 398 -32.51 17.34 -1.70
CA ASP A 398 -33.63 16.68 -1.03
C ASP A 398 -33.46 15.18 -0.85
N ARG A 399 -32.66 14.53 -1.75
CA ARG A 399 -32.37 13.11 -1.70
C ARG A 399 -31.07 12.79 -0.98
N PHE A 400 -30.13 13.72 -1.01
CA PHE A 400 -28.84 13.58 -0.38
C PHE A 400 -28.51 14.86 0.40
N THR A 401 -28.79 14.84 1.71
CA THR A 401 -28.53 15.96 2.61
C THR A 401 -27.06 16.29 2.66
N ARG A 402 -26.71 17.57 2.51
CA ARG A 402 -25.32 18.03 2.63
C ARG A 402 -24.96 18.18 4.10
N PRO A 403 -23.73 17.76 4.48
CA PRO A 403 -23.26 17.95 5.84
C PRO A 403 -23.12 19.43 6.18
N ALA A 404 -23.38 19.75 7.45
CA ALA A 404 -23.07 21.08 7.98
C ALA A 404 -21.54 21.28 8.04
N GLN A 405 -21.12 22.52 8.17
CA GLN A 405 -19.71 22.85 8.43
C GLN A 405 -19.23 22.14 9.70
N GLY A 406 -18.07 21.49 9.62
CA GLY A 406 -17.44 20.74 10.72
C GLY A 406 -15.94 20.72 10.59
N THR A 407 -15.32 19.93 11.44
CA THR A 407 -13.85 19.73 11.49
C THR A 407 -13.39 18.43 10.83
N ILE A 408 -14.30 17.65 10.25
CA ILE A 408 -14.03 16.38 9.58
C ILE A 408 -14.17 16.59 8.07
N SER A 409 -13.14 16.22 7.32
CA SER A 409 -13.17 16.14 5.85
C SER A 409 -13.34 14.67 5.43
N PHE A 410 -14.11 14.47 4.36
CA PHE A 410 -14.32 13.18 3.74
C PHE A 410 -13.67 13.20 2.34
N ILE A 411 -12.80 12.23 2.05
CA ILE A 411 -12.07 12.12 0.78
C ILE A 411 -12.39 10.76 0.14
#